data_c7aa1e9215c0bd410cd519e4c5fd2e87
#
_entry.id   c7aa1e9215c0bd410cd519e4c5fd2e87
#
_cell.length_a   1.000
_cell.length_b   1.000
_cell.length_c   1.000
_cell.angle_alpha   90.00
_cell.angle_beta   90.00
_cell.angle_gamma   90.00
#
_symmetry.space_group_name_H-M   'P 1'
#
loop_
_entity.id
_entity.type
_entity.pdbx_description
1 polymer ?
#
loop_
_entity_poly.entity_id
_entity_poly.type
_entity_poly.pdbx_seq_one_letter_code
_entity_poly.pdbx_strand_id
1 'polypeptide(L)'
;MNILAILSITAGVASLLSLLALHFTSPEFNPGWRMVSENAMGKYKWILTLFFFMWGMSSLFLAIGLVQIVTGFWAYFAIILLAISGIGAICGGLFDVNHKLHGLAFALGVPPLPVAALILTYYLLNTNIITQKNALIIAHSTWISVIIMGLSMMLMFAGFKKAGVVWDKDSPPPTEVPKGAIALGGYANRLLVFCFIFWVIYIAYFINN
;
A
#
# COMPACT_ATOMS: atom_id res chain seq x y z
N MET A 1 -8.30 -8.81 -24.89
CA MET A 1 -7.19 -8.36 -24.00
C MET A 1 -7.45 -6.91 -23.59
N ASN A 2 -7.63 -6.66 -22.31
CA ASN A 2 -7.91 -5.30 -21.80
C ASN A 2 -6.58 -4.58 -21.54
N ILE A 3 -6.23 -3.60 -22.36
CA ILE A 3 -4.96 -2.85 -22.25
C ILE A 3 -4.78 -2.20 -20.87
N LEU A 4 -5.87 -1.71 -20.25
CA LEU A 4 -5.83 -1.11 -18.92
C LEU A 4 -5.50 -2.13 -17.83
N ALA A 5 -5.98 -3.36 -17.97
CA ALA A 5 -5.63 -4.45 -17.07
C ALA A 5 -4.13 -4.81 -17.17
N ILE A 6 -3.61 -4.87 -18.40
CA ILE A 6 -2.17 -5.11 -18.62
C ILE A 6 -1.33 -3.99 -18.03
N LEU A 7 -1.69 -2.73 -18.26
CA LEU A 7 -1.00 -1.59 -17.69
C LEU A 7 -1.05 -1.59 -16.17
N SER A 8 -2.19 -1.98 -15.58
CA SER A 8 -2.33 -2.13 -14.13
C SER A 8 -1.39 -3.20 -13.58
N ILE A 9 -1.35 -4.39 -14.17
CA ILE A 9 -0.45 -5.48 -13.77
C ILE A 9 1.01 -5.05 -13.90
N THR A 10 1.39 -4.47 -15.04
CA THR A 10 2.77 -4.05 -15.30
C THR A 10 3.23 -3.00 -14.29
N ALA A 11 2.38 -1.99 -14.02
CA ALA A 11 2.69 -0.97 -13.02
C ALA A 11 2.79 -1.56 -11.60
N GLY A 12 1.87 -2.46 -11.22
CA GLY A 12 1.92 -3.13 -9.92
C GLY A 12 3.18 -3.97 -9.74
N VAL A 13 3.58 -4.74 -10.75
CA VAL A 13 4.84 -5.51 -10.74
C VAL A 13 6.05 -4.58 -10.66
N ALA A 14 6.07 -3.50 -11.45
CA ALA A 14 7.15 -2.50 -11.40
C ALA A 14 7.27 -1.85 -10.01
N SER A 15 6.15 -1.59 -9.35
CA SER A 15 6.13 -1.10 -7.98
C SER A 15 6.78 -2.11 -7.02
N LEU A 16 6.38 -3.39 -7.04
CA LEU A 16 6.97 -4.41 -6.17
C LEU A 16 8.47 -4.62 -6.43
N LEU A 17 8.90 -4.57 -7.69
CA LEU A 17 10.31 -4.64 -8.04
C LEU A 17 11.10 -3.43 -7.53
N SER A 18 10.51 -2.22 -7.57
CA SER A 18 11.10 -1.01 -7.00
C SER A 18 11.26 -1.13 -5.48
N LEU A 19 10.25 -1.67 -4.78
CA LEU A 19 10.34 -1.95 -3.35
C LEU A 19 11.44 -2.96 -3.04
N LEU A 20 11.54 -4.01 -3.83
CA LEU A 20 12.60 -5.01 -3.70
C LEU A 20 13.98 -4.38 -3.92
N ALA A 21 14.14 -3.54 -4.93
CA ALA A 21 15.39 -2.83 -5.20
C ALA A 21 15.83 -1.95 -4.01
N LEU A 22 14.87 -1.29 -3.31
CA LEU A 22 15.18 -0.50 -2.11
C LEU A 22 15.84 -1.33 -1.00
N HIS A 23 15.47 -2.59 -0.83
CA HIS A 23 16.09 -3.45 0.19
C HIS A 23 17.58 -3.69 -0.06
N PHE A 24 18.02 -3.68 -1.32
CA PHE A 24 19.42 -3.88 -1.69
C PHE A 24 20.19 -2.55 -1.77
N THR A 25 19.53 -1.47 -2.21
CA THR A 25 20.19 -0.19 -2.43
C THR A 25 20.24 0.69 -1.18
N SER A 26 19.35 0.46 -0.22
CA SER A 26 19.19 1.27 1.00
C SER A 26 19.18 0.37 2.26
N PRO A 27 20.24 -0.41 2.52
CA PRO A 27 20.31 -1.35 3.65
C PRO A 27 20.28 -0.66 5.01
N GLU A 28 20.57 0.64 5.08
CA GLU A 28 20.47 1.46 6.28
C GLU A 28 19.04 1.57 6.82
N PHE A 29 18.03 1.37 5.97
CA PHE A 29 16.63 1.31 6.38
C PHE A 29 16.20 -0.14 6.64
N ASN A 30 16.59 -0.68 7.80
CA ASN A 30 16.29 -2.06 8.19
C ASN A 30 14.80 -2.39 8.01
N PRO A 31 14.43 -3.35 7.13
CA PRO A 31 13.05 -3.65 6.79
C PRO A 31 12.22 -4.19 7.96
N GLY A 32 12.82 -4.66 9.02
CA GLY A 32 12.13 -5.19 10.18
C GLY A 32 11.29 -4.12 10.90
N TRP A 33 11.83 -2.91 11.03
CA TRP A 33 11.19 -1.88 11.82
C TRP A 33 11.06 -0.51 11.13
N ARG A 34 11.91 -0.20 10.12
CA ARG A 34 11.83 1.05 9.35
C ARG A 34 10.71 0.98 8.33
N MET A 35 9.90 2.04 8.27
CA MET A 35 8.81 2.17 7.29
C MET A 35 9.34 2.33 5.87
N VAL A 36 8.56 1.90 4.88
CA VAL A 36 8.92 2.09 3.46
C VAL A 36 9.13 3.57 3.14
N SER A 37 8.27 4.46 3.65
CA SER A 37 8.37 5.92 3.41
C SER A 37 9.64 6.56 3.97
N GLU A 38 10.31 5.95 4.95
CA GLU A 38 11.55 6.48 5.52
C GLU A 38 12.74 6.41 4.54
N ASN A 39 12.65 5.57 3.51
CA ASN A 39 13.64 5.58 2.40
C ASN A 39 13.70 6.93 1.66
N ALA A 40 12.72 7.82 1.88
CA ALA A 40 12.77 9.20 1.39
C ALA A 40 13.93 10.02 1.96
N MET A 41 14.48 9.60 3.10
CA MET A 41 15.65 10.25 3.72
C MET A 41 16.98 9.75 3.15
N GLY A 42 16.95 8.69 2.34
CA GLY A 42 18.15 8.07 1.77
C GLY A 42 18.53 8.59 0.39
N LYS A 43 19.71 8.15 -0.07
CA LYS A 43 20.27 8.51 -1.39
C LYS A 43 19.36 8.08 -2.55
N TYR A 44 18.64 6.98 -2.40
CA TYR A 44 17.84 6.36 -3.47
C TYR A 44 16.35 6.71 -3.36
N LYS A 45 16.03 7.92 -2.86
CA LYS A 45 14.65 8.45 -2.78
C LYS A 45 13.87 8.32 -4.10
N TRP A 46 14.54 8.44 -5.24
CA TRP A 46 13.89 8.33 -6.55
C TRP A 46 13.27 6.92 -6.77
N ILE A 47 13.88 5.84 -6.23
CA ILE A 47 13.31 4.48 -6.32
C ILE A 47 12.04 4.40 -5.48
N LEU A 48 12.01 5.06 -4.30
CA LEU A 48 10.82 5.16 -3.49
C LEU A 48 9.70 5.93 -4.20
N THR A 49 10.05 7.04 -4.86
CA THR A 49 9.08 7.82 -5.66
C THR A 49 8.53 6.98 -6.80
N LEU A 50 9.39 6.22 -7.50
CA LEU A 50 8.97 5.29 -8.55
C LEU A 50 8.04 4.21 -8.00
N PHE A 51 8.36 3.62 -6.85
CA PHE A 51 7.53 2.63 -6.16
C PHE A 51 6.11 3.16 -5.94
N PHE A 52 5.96 4.32 -5.31
CA PHE A 52 4.65 4.90 -5.01
C PHE A 52 3.91 5.34 -6.27
N PHE A 53 4.61 5.91 -7.24
CA PHE A 53 4.02 6.32 -8.52
C PHE A 53 3.46 5.11 -9.28
N MET A 54 4.24 4.03 -9.40
CA MET A 54 3.81 2.80 -10.08
C MET A 54 2.66 2.12 -9.34
N TRP A 55 2.67 2.10 -8.01
CA TRP A 55 1.53 1.61 -7.23
C TRP A 55 0.26 2.41 -7.52
N GLY A 56 0.33 3.73 -7.46
CA GLY A 56 -0.82 4.59 -7.75
C GLY A 56 -1.33 4.42 -9.17
N MET A 57 -0.44 4.36 -10.17
CA MET A 57 -0.81 4.11 -11.57
C MET A 57 -1.47 2.75 -11.77
N SER A 58 -0.99 1.71 -11.09
CA SER A 58 -1.62 0.38 -11.09
C SER A 58 -3.09 0.46 -10.64
N SER A 59 -3.35 1.13 -9.52
CA SER A 59 -4.71 1.32 -8.98
C SER A 59 -5.59 2.16 -9.91
N LEU A 60 -5.06 3.22 -10.52
CA LEU A 60 -5.80 4.08 -11.45
C LEU A 60 -6.15 3.35 -12.75
N PHE A 61 -5.22 2.59 -13.34
CA PHE A 61 -5.52 1.79 -14.54
C PHE A 61 -6.58 0.74 -14.24
N LEU A 62 -6.52 0.07 -13.09
CA LEU A 62 -7.58 -0.85 -12.68
C LEU A 62 -8.92 -0.13 -12.52
N ALA A 63 -8.95 1.02 -11.85
CA ALA A 63 -10.17 1.79 -11.64
C ALA A 63 -10.83 2.18 -12.98
N ILE A 64 -10.05 2.70 -13.95
CA ILE A 64 -10.55 3.06 -15.28
C ILE A 64 -11.05 1.80 -16.03
N GLY A 65 -10.32 0.69 -15.94
CA GLY A 65 -10.73 -0.58 -16.58
C GLY A 65 -12.05 -1.11 -16.03
N LEU A 66 -12.26 -1.00 -14.72
CA LEU A 66 -13.48 -1.45 -14.05
C LEU A 66 -14.72 -0.62 -14.43
N VAL A 67 -14.57 0.69 -14.68
CA VAL A 67 -15.70 1.55 -15.14
C VAL A 67 -16.42 0.98 -16.36
N GLN A 68 -15.70 0.26 -17.22
CA GLN A 68 -16.23 -0.27 -18.47
C GLN A 68 -17.06 -1.56 -18.29
N ILE A 69 -16.93 -2.23 -17.15
CA ILE A 69 -17.51 -3.57 -16.93
C ILE A 69 -18.46 -3.66 -15.74
N VAL A 70 -18.47 -2.65 -14.86
CA VAL A 70 -19.36 -2.64 -13.70
C VAL A 70 -20.51 -1.67 -13.86
N THR A 71 -21.60 -1.92 -13.13
CA THR A 71 -22.78 -1.07 -13.07
C THR A 71 -23.26 -0.93 -11.63
N GLY A 72 -24.00 0.14 -11.35
CA GLY A 72 -24.64 0.35 -10.08
C GLY A 72 -23.81 1.19 -9.08
N PHE A 73 -24.52 1.81 -8.16
CA PHE A 73 -23.97 2.81 -7.24
C PHE A 73 -22.77 2.30 -6.42
N TRP A 74 -22.90 1.14 -5.80
CA TRP A 74 -21.85 0.60 -4.92
C TRP A 74 -20.56 0.26 -5.65
N ALA A 75 -20.67 -0.23 -6.90
CA ALA A 75 -19.49 -0.52 -7.71
C ALA A 75 -18.76 0.76 -8.11
N TYR A 76 -19.48 1.78 -8.57
CA TYR A 76 -18.87 3.09 -8.87
C TYR A 76 -18.30 3.78 -7.64
N PHE A 77 -18.98 3.72 -6.48
CA PHE A 77 -18.45 4.22 -5.22
C PHE A 77 -17.10 3.57 -4.88
N ALA A 78 -17.01 2.24 -5.01
CA ALA A 78 -15.76 1.53 -4.74
C ALA A 78 -14.66 1.85 -5.76
N ILE A 79 -14.99 2.09 -7.04
CA ILE A 79 -14.02 2.58 -8.04
C ILE A 79 -13.47 3.95 -7.65
N ILE A 80 -14.32 4.85 -7.16
CA ILE A 80 -13.88 6.16 -6.68
C ILE A 80 -12.91 5.99 -5.50
N LEU A 81 -13.21 5.12 -4.53
CA LEU A 81 -12.31 4.83 -3.42
C LEU A 81 -10.97 4.24 -3.89
N LEU A 82 -10.99 3.35 -4.89
CA LEU A 82 -9.77 2.80 -5.50
C LEU A 82 -8.95 3.90 -6.18
N ALA A 83 -9.59 4.80 -6.91
CA ALA A 83 -8.92 5.95 -7.54
C ALA A 83 -8.32 6.90 -6.50
N ILE A 84 -9.06 7.20 -5.42
CA ILE A 84 -8.56 8.01 -4.29
C ILE A 84 -7.33 7.35 -3.68
N SER A 85 -7.36 6.02 -3.47
CA SER A 85 -6.20 5.30 -2.96
C SER A 85 -5.00 5.37 -3.91
N GLY A 86 -5.22 5.26 -5.22
CA GLY A 86 -4.16 5.43 -6.23
C GLY A 86 -3.53 6.82 -6.18
N ILE A 87 -4.36 7.87 -6.10
CA ILE A 87 -3.89 9.26 -5.95
C ILE A 87 -3.13 9.41 -4.63
N GLY A 88 -3.63 8.85 -3.53
CA GLY A 88 -2.96 8.86 -2.24
C GLY A 88 -1.58 8.22 -2.28
N ALA A 89 -1.42 7.10 -3.01
CA ALA A 89 -0.12 6.48 -3.22
C ALA A 89 0.84 7.40 -3.99
N ILE A 90 0.41 8.01 -5.10
CA ILE A 90 1.23 8.99 -5.84
C ILE A 90 1.65 10.15 -4.92
N CYS A 91 0.71 10.69 -4.15
CA CYS A 91 0.99 11.73 -3.15
C CYS A 91 2.02 11.27 -2.11
N GLY A 92 2.00 9.98 -1.70
CA GLY A 92 2.99 9.40 -0.80
C GLY A 92 4.41 9.41 -1.35
N GLY A 93 4.56 9.31 -2.68
CA GLY A 93 5.85 9.47 -3.36
C GLY A 93 6.32 10.92 -3.50
N LEU A 94 5.38 11.86 -3.57
CA LEU A 94 5.66 13.30 -3.70
C LEU A 94 5.86 13.97 -2.33
N PHE A 95 5.03 13.60 -1.35
CA PHE A 95 5.05 14.15 0.01
C PHE A 95 5.73 13.17 0.94
N ASP A 96 7.05 13.24 1.00
CA ASP A 96 7.86 12.35 1.81
C ASP A 96 7.57 12.48 3.33
N VAL A 97 8.20 11.62 4.11
CA VAL A 97 7.98 11.52 5.57
C VAL A 97 8.17 12.84 6.32
N ASN A 98 8.98 13.77 5.78
CA ASN A 98 9.23 15.09 6.37
C ASN A 98 8.22 16.16 5.92
N HIS A 99 7.41 15.87 4.89
CA HIS A 99 6.46 16.82 4.36
C HIS A 99 5.18 16.88 5.21
N LYS A 100 4.67 18.09 5.47
CA LYS A 100 3.46 18.32 6.28
C LYS A 100 2.20 17.60 5.77
N LEU A 101 2.14 17.31 4.48
CA LEU A 101 1.02 16.60 3.83
C LEU A 101 1.21 15.07 3.77
N HIS A 102 2.29 14.51 4.36
CA HIS A 102 2.52 13.06 4.37
C HIS A 102 1.35 12.29 5.03
N GLY A 103 0.82 12.82 6.14
CA GLY A 103 -0.34 12.23 6.81
C GLY A 103 -1.60 12.22 5.94
N LEU A 104 -1.81 13.26 5.11
CA LEU A 104 -2.91 13.31 4.15
C LEU A 104 -2.73 12.25 3.04
N ALA A 105 -1.51 12.10 2.51
CA ALA A 105 -1.21 11.06 1.52
C ALA A 105 -1.52 9.66 2.08
N PHE A 106 -1.15 9.39 3.34
CA PHE A 106 -1.50 8.15 4.03
C PHE A 106 -3.03 7.98 4.17
N ALA A 107 -3.74 9.02 4.61
CA ALA A 107 -5.19 8.98 4.80
C ALA A 107 -5.95 8.74 3.48
N LEU A 108 -5.45 9.24 2.36
CA LEU A 108 -6.02 8.99 1.03
C LEU A 108 -5.60 7.62 0.50
N GLY A 109 -4.35 7.19 0.74
CA GLY A 109 -3.78 5.98 0.14
C GLY A 109 -4.22 4.68 0.83
N VAL A 110 -4.30 4.67 2.16
CA VAL A 110 -4.43 3.42 2.92
C VAL A 110 -5.89 3.05 3.24
N PRO A 111 -6.70 3.86 3.93
CA PRO A 111 -8.05 3.45 4.35
C PRO A 111 -9.03 3.17 3.21
N PRO A 112 -9.04 3.89 2.06
CA PRO A 112 -10.04 3.67 1.02
C PRO A 112 -9.88 2.32 0.30
N LEU A 113 -8.64 1.81 0.15
CA LEU A 113 -8.38 0.61 -0.65
C LEU A 113 -9.04 -0.65 -0.08
N PRO A 114 -8.96 -0.98 1.23
CA PRO A 114 -9.65 -2.15 1.78
C PRO A 114 -11.16 -2.11 1.56
N VAL A 115 -11.79 -0.94 1.69
CA VAL A 115 -13.22 -0.77 1.44
C VAL A 115 -13.54 -1.03 -0.03
N ALA A 116 -12.75 -0.43 -0.93
CA ALA A 116 -12.88 -0.67 -2.37
C ALA A 116 -12.68 -2.15 -2.71
N ALA A 117 -11.66 -2.79 -2.12
CA ALA A 117 -11.32 -4.18 -2.37
C ALA A 117 -12.46 -5.12 -1.99
N LEU A 118 -13.07 -4.93 -0.83
CA LEU A 118 -14.21 -5.75 -0.41
C LEU A 118 -15.41 -5.54 -1.34
N ILE A 119 -15.86 -4.30 -1.52
CA ILE A 119 -17.06 -4.02 -2.33
C ILE A 119 -16.89 -4.54 -3.76
N LEU A 120 -15.76 -4.24 -4.41
CA LEU A 120 -15.51 -4.69 -5.79
C LEU A 120 -15.41 -6.21 -5.90
N THR A 121 -14.70 -6.87 -4.96
CA THR A 121 -14.56 -8.33 -5.03
C THR A 121 -15.89 -9.04 -4.84
N TYR A 122 -16.72 -8.62 -3.87
CA TYR A 122 -18.07 -9.18 -3.71
C TYR A 122 -18.94 -8.90 -4.94
N TYR A 123 -18.87 -7.70 -5.50
CA TYR A 123 -19.62 -7.37 -6.72
C TYR A 123 -19.20 -8.25 -7.90
N LEU A 124 -17.91 -8.37 -8.17
CA LEU A 124 -17.37 -9.14 -9.30
C LEU A 124 -17.70 -10.64 -9.20
N LEU A 125 -17.70 -11.19 -7.98
CA LEU A 125 -18.13 -12.57 -7.72
C LEU A 125 -19.64 -12.75 -7.91
N ASN A 126 -20.46 -11.86 -7.39
CA ASN A 126 -21.93 -11.95 -7.50
C ASN A 126 -22.44 -11.76 -8.93
N THR A 127 -21.69 -11.04 -9.76
CA THR A 127 -22.00 -10.85 -11.19
C THR A 127 -21.33 -11.89 -12.09
N ASN A 128 -20.61 -12.87 -11.49
CA ASN A 128 -19.84 -13.90 -12.21
C ASN A 128 -18.79 -13.35 -13.19
N ILE A 129 -18.36 -12.10 -13.03
CA ILE A 129 -17.24 -11.53 -13.79
C ILE A 129 -15.95 -12.24 -13.39
N ILE A 130 -15.80 -12.57 -12.09
CA ILE A 130 -14.78 -13.50 -11.58
C ILE A 130 -15.48 -14.65 -10.85
N THR A 131 -14.93 -15.84 -10.96
CA THR A 131 -15.50 -17.05 -10.33
C THR A 131 -14.62 -17.61 -9.20
N GLN A 132 -13.41 -17.14 -9.08
CA GLN A 132 -12.41 -17.61 -8.12
C GLN A 132 -12.67 -17.11 -6.72
N LYS A 133 -13.23 -17.97 -5.86
CA LYS A 133 -13.53 -17.62 -4.45
C LYS A 133 -12.30 -17.19 -3.63
N ASN A 134 -11.09 -17.56 -4.05
CA ASN A 134 -9.84 -17.09 -3.44
C ASN A 134 -9.69 -15.55 -3.50
N ALA A 135 -10.39 -14.88 -4.42
CA ALA A 135 -10.46 -13.42 -4.47
C ALA A 135 -10.91 -12.80 -3.13
N LEU A 136 -11.81 -13.47 -2.39
CA LEU A 136 -12.25 -13.01 -1.07
C LEU A 136 -11.11 -13.03 -0.05
N ILE A 137 -10.29 -14.10 -0.04
CA ILE A 137 -9.14 -14.19 0.88
C ILE A 137 -8.18 -13.03 0.60
N ILE A 138 -7.91 -12.75 -0.67
CA ILE A 138 -7.02 -11.66 -1.09
C ILE A 138 -7.63 -10.29 -0.75
N ALA A 139 -8.93 -10.09 -0.96
CA ALA A 139 -9.60 -8.86 -0.56
C ALA A 139 -9.58 -8.66 0.96
N HIS A 140 -9.85 -9.70 1.75
CA HIS A 140 -9.78 -9.62 3.20
C HIS A 140 -8.36 -9.39 3.71
N SER A 141 -7.32 -9.87 3.03
CA SER A 141 -5.93 -9.61 3.43
C SER A 141 -5.61 -8.10 3.45
N THR A 142 -6.29 -7.28 2.66
CA THR A 142 -6.06 -5.83 2.61
C THR A 142 -6.37 -5.15 3.94
N TRP A 143 -7.55 -5.36 4.53
CA TRP A 143 -7.89 -4.74 5.82
C TRP A 143 -7.21 -5.43 7.00
N ILE A 144 -6.98 -6.76 6.93
CA ILE A 144 -6.24 -7.50 7.96
C ILE A 144 -4.82 -6.95 8.08
N SER A 145 -4.16 -6.68 6.96
CA SER A 145 -2.80 -6.10 6.96
C SER A 145 -2.76 -4.69 7.57
N VAL A 146 -3.83 -3.89 7.43
CA VAL A 146 -3.95 -2.57 8.11
C VAL A 146 -3.99 -2.76 9.62
N ILE A 147 -4.78 -3.72 10.12
CA ILE A 147 -4.84 -4.01 11.57
C ILE A 147 -3.48 -4.50 12.07
N ILE A 148 -2.85 -5.44 11.36
CA ILE A 148 -1.52 -5.96 11.73
C ILE A 148 -0.50 -4.81 11.79
N MET A 149 -0.51 -3.91 10.81
CA MET A 149 0.37 -2.75 10.80
C MET A 149 0.09 -1.83 11.99
N GLY A 150 -1.18 -1.49 12.26
CA GLY A 150 -1.56 -0.64 13.38
C GLY A 150 -1.12 -1.20 14.74
N LEU A 151 -1.38 -2.50 14.97
CA LEU A 151 -0.96 -3.19 16.19
C LEU A 151 0.58 -3.24 16.32
N SER A 152 1.28 -3.55 15.24
CA SER A 152 2.75 -3.60 15.22
C SER A 152 3.37 -2.23 15.52
N MET A 153 2.80 -1.16 14.96
CA MET A 153 3.23 0.21 15.24
C MET A 153 2.97 0.60 16.68
N MET A 154 1.79 0.28 17.22
CA MET A 154 1.43 0.56 18.60
C MET A 154 2.41 -0.14 19.58
N LEU A 155 2.71 -1.42 19.34
CA LEU A 155 3.68 -2.18 20.16
C LEU A 155 5.09 -1.57 20.05
N MET A 156 5.52 -1.20 18.86
CA MET A 156 6.81 -0.60 18.62
C MET A 156 6.94 0.73 19.36
N PHE A 157 5.98 1.65 19.21
CA PHE A 157 6.02 2.95 19.89
C PHE A 157 5.90 2.82 21.41
N ALA A 158 5.09 1.88 21.91
CA ALA A 158 5.03 1.60 23.34
C ALA A 158 6.37 1.12 23.90
N GLY A 159 7.07 0.25 23.16
CA GLY A 159 8.41 -0.24 23.52
C GLY A 159 9.46 0.89 23.52
N PHE A 160 9.45 1.74 22.50
CA PHE A 160 10.36 2.90 22.42
C PHE A 160 10.11 3.89 23.56
N LYS A 161 8.85 4.23 23.84
CA LYS A 161 8.46 5.11 24.95
C LYS A 161 8.91 4.54 26.30
N LYS A 162 8.72 3.24 26.52
CA LYS A 162 9.16 2.55 27.76
C LYS A 162 10.68 2.61 27.93
N ALA A 163 11.43 2.60 26.83
CA ALA A 163 12.88 2.72 26.82
C ALA A 163 13.38 4.19 26.92
N GLY A 164 12.48 5.17 27.07
CA GLY A 164 12.85 6.58 27.15
C GLY A 164 13.22 7.23 25.84
N VAL A 165 12.97 6.55 24.69
CA VAL A 165 13.22 7.11 23.35
C VAL A 165 12.06 8.00 22.97
N VAL A 166 12.32 9.29 22.78
CA VAL A 166 11.34 10.25 22.24
C VAL A 166 11.40 10.16 20.72
N TRP A 167 10.27 9.85 20.13
CA TRP A 167 10.12 9.83 18.68
C TRP A 167 9.11 10.92 18.29
N ASP A 168 9.63 12.12 18.04
CA ASP A 168 8.85 13.25 17.58
C ASP A 168 9.45 13.84 16.29
N LYS A 169 8.76 14.83 15.71
CA LYS A 169 9.15 15.43 14.43
C LYS A 169 10.45 16.24 14.51
N ASP A 170 10.78 16.75 15.68
CA ASP A 170 11.92 17.63 15.91
C ASP A 170 13.17 16.85 16.37
N SER A 171 13.01 15.56 16.65
CA SER A 171 14.11 14.68 17.04
C SER A 171 14.59 13.83 15.85
N PRO A 172 15.90 13.58 15.73
CA PRO A 172 16.40 12.65 14.73
C PRO A 172 15.77 11.27 14.98
N PRO A 173 15.35 10.57 13.90
CA PRO A 173 14.75 9.25 14.07
C PRO A 173 15.74 8.29 14.73
N PRO A 174 15.25 7.38 15.60
CA PRO A 174 16.11 6.39 16.25
C PRO A 174 16.90 5.60 15.21
N THR A 175 18.17 5.33 15.50
CA THR A 175 19.05 4.54 14.61
C THR A 175 19.01 3.05 14.94
N GLU A 176 18.60 2.71 16.18
CA GLU A 176 18.57 1.34 16.69
C GLU A 176 17.28 1.06 17.45
N VAL A 177 16.91 -0.21 17.50
CA VAL A 177 15.77 -0.68 18.28
C VAL A 177 16.21 -0.78 19.76
N PRO A 178 15.52 -0.10 20.69
CA PRO A 178 15.83 -0.21 22.10
C PRO A 178 15.73 -1.64 22.62
N LYS A 179 16.60 -2.03 23.54
CA LYS A 179 16.63 -3.36 24.12
C LYS A 179 15.27 -3.70 24.78
N GLY A 180 14.68 -4.80 24.38
CA GLY A 180 13.36 -5.26 24.87
C GLY A 180 12.16 -4.66 24.18
N ALA A 181 12.32 -3.78 23.17
CA ALA A 181 11.22 -3.29 22.35
C ALA A 181 10.89 -4.28 21.20
N ILE A 182 9.59 -4.54 20.97
CA ILE A 182 9.12 -5.31 19.82
C ILE A 182 8.96 -4.33 18.65
N ALA A 183 9.80 -4.47 17.63
CA ALA A 183 9.84 -3.55 16.51
C ALA A 183 9.64 -4.31 15.18
N LEU A 184 8.38 -4.63 14.87
CA LEU A 184 7.96 -5.32 13.65
C LEU A 184 7.21 -4.41 12.67
N GLY A 185 7.13 -3.10 12.96
CA GLY A 185 6.37 -2.13 12.18
C GLY A 185 6.78 -2.09 10.71
N GLY A 186 8.06 -2.25 10.42
CA GLY A 186 8.58 -2.26 9.06
C GLY A 186 8.10 -3.47 8.24
N TYR A 187 8.14 -4.67 8.81
CA TYR A 187 7.61 -5.87 8.14
C TYR A 187 6.09 -5.77 7.95
N ALA A 188 5.35 -5.30 8.97
CA ALA A 188 3.91 -5.12 8.88
C ALA A 188 3.52 -4.08 7.80
N ASN A 189 4.28 -3.00 7.65
CA ASN A 189 4.10 -2.02 6.60
C ASN A 189 4.33 -2.62 5.19
N ARG A 190 5.33 -3.47 5.02
CA ARG A 190 5.59 -4.17 3.75
C ARG A 190 4.52 -5.20 3.44
N LEU A 191 4.02 -5.92 4.46
CA LEU A 191 2.89 -6.83 4.30
C LEU A 191 1.65 -6.09 3.79
N LEU A 192 1.33 -4.92 4.37
CA LEU A 192 0.22 -4.08 3.92
C LEU A 192 0.37 -3.71 2.44
N VAL A 193 1.52 -3.17 2.08
CA VAL A 193 1.83 -2.76 0.70
C VAL A 193 1.70 -3.94 -0.26
N PHE A 194 2.25 -5.09 0.11
CA PHE A 194 2.15 -6.31 -0.71
C PHE A 194 0.69 -6.74 -0.89
N CYS A 195 -0.11 -6.82 0.18
CA CYS A 195 -1.52 -7.20 0.09
C CYS A 195 -2.32 -6.25 -0.81
N PHE A 196 -2.04 -4.95 -0.73
CA PHE A 196 -2.71 -3.93 -1.53
C PHE A 196 -2.40 -4.07 -3.02
N ILE A 197 -1.11 -4.09 -3.37
CA ILE A 197 -0.68 -4.20 -4.77
C ILE A 197 -1.06 -5.56 -5.34
N PHE A 198 -0.94 -6.63 -4.56
CA PHE A 198 -1.31 -7.97 -4.99
C PHE A 198 -2.80 -8.09 -5.30
N TRP A 199 -3.68 -7.49 -4.48
CA TRP A 199 -5.11 -7.44 -4.78
C TRP A 199 -5.38 -6.71 -6.10
N VAL A 200 -4.75 -5.56 -6.34
CA VAL A 200 -4.90 -4.81 -7.59
C VAL A 200 -4.48 -5.66 -8.81
N ILE A 201 -3.31 -6.29 -8.73
CA ILE A 201 -2.79 -7.17 -9.80
C ILE A 201 -3.73 -8.36 -10.02
N TYR A 202 -4.22 -8.97 -8.94
CA TYR A 202 -5.09 -10.14 -8.99
C TYR A 202 -6.41 -9.83 -9.72
N ILE A 203 -7.09 -8.75 -9.33
CA ILE A 203 -8.33 -8.33 -10.00
C ILE A 203 -8.05 -7.97 -11.46
N ALA A 204 -6.97 -7.20 -11.74
CA ALA A 204 -6.59 -6.85 -13.10
C ALA A 204 -6.35 -8.09 -13.99
N TYR A 205 -5.72 -9.13 -13.43
CA TYR A 205 -5.50 -10.40 -14.15
C TYR A 205 -6.82 -11.05 -14.58
N PHE A 206 -7.80 -11.14 -13.69
CA PHE A 206 -9.08 -11.81 -14.01
C PHE A 206 -9.99 -10.98 -14.91
N ILE A 207 -9.94 -9.67 -14.91
CA ILE A 207 -10.70 -8.85 -15.87
C ILE A 207 -10.05 -8.77 -17.25
N ASN A 208 -8.79 -9.22 -17.40
CA ASN A 208 -8.09 -9.30 -18.67
C ASN A 208 -8.44 -10.57 -19.45
N ASN A 209 -8.84 -11.64 -18.77
CA ASN A 209 -9.15 -12.96 -19.34
C ASN A 209 -10.64 -13.18 -19.48
#